data_e1bb5314337a606ef4188f6d624b53d1
#
_entry.id   e1bb5314337a606ef4188f6d624b53d1
#
_cell.length_a   1.000
_cell.length_b   1.000
_cell.length_c   1.000
_cell.angle_alpha   90.00
_cell.angle_beta   90.00
_cell.angle_gamma   90.00
#
_symmetry.space_group_name_H-M   'P 1'
#
loop_
_entity.id
_entity.type
_entity.pdbx_description
1 polymer ?
#
loop_
_entity_poly.entity_id
_entity_poly.type
_entity_poly.pdbx_seq_one_letter_code
_entity_poly.pdbx_strand_id
1 'polypeptide(L)'
;MLKQAVLLLAHGTPETVEQIPEYLRNVVSGRPMPQHVVEEIQQRYSLIGHSPLTELTLEQARLTEAELAQAGQAVRVYVGMRNWRPYIPDVVQQMRADGVEEAAVICLAPQNSRTSVGLYRRAALAEAGAMRIDFTDGWAEHPLLADAFAERLHDAQARMKAETGGYAPVLFTAHSVPARTVQPPAPDENHPRHWPGEGADPYEQDARTTAELVAMRVPEIPAWHFAFQSQGASGGPWIGPTVEEMLDSLASQSVKNLILQPIGFLCDHVEILYDVDVAFRRYAAGKGIRLERPESLNASATLARALADLAERGLKKLRTA
;
A
#
# COMPACT_ATOMS: atom_id res chain seq x y z
N MET A 1 25.49 9.34 -21.89
CA MET A 1 25.02 8.78 -20.59
C MET A 1 23.89 7.82 -20.91
N LEU A 2 23.78 6.68 -20.21
CA LEU A 2 22.71 5.71 -20.36
C LEU A 2 21.37 6.40 -20.05
N LYS A 3 20.29 6.06 -20.78
CA LYS A 3 18.98 6.63 -20.56
C LYS A 3 18.33 6.00 -19.32
N GLN A 4 18.11 6.82 -18.30
CA GLN A 4 17.56 6.41 -17.02
C GLN A 4 16.07 6.76 -16.91
N ALA A 5 15.33 5.97 -16.13
CA ALA A 5 13.94 6.21 -15.79
C ALA A 5 13.58 5.69 -14.38
N VAL A 6 12.40 6.03 -13.90
CA VAL A 6 11.79 5.48 -12.69
C VAL A 6 10.53 4.71 -13.07
N LEU A 7 10.26 3.60 -12.40
CA LEU A 7 9.03 2.83 -12.54
C LEU A 7 8.37 2.68 -11.18
N LEU A 8 7.19 3.26 -11.01
CA LEU A 8 6.33 3.05 -9.85
C LEU A 8 5.39 1.88 -10.11
N LEU A 9 5.29 0.96 -9.15
CA LEU A 9 4.47 -0.24 -9.25
C LEU A 9 3.30 -0.18 -8.27
N ALA A 10 2.08 -0.40 -8.76
CA ALA A 10 0.86 -0.37 -7.98
C ALA A 10 -0.06 -1.58 -8.26
N HIS A 11 -1.08 -1.75 -7.42
CA HIS A 11 -2.02 -2.87 -7.54
C HIS A 11 -2.87 -2.79 -8.81
N GLY A 12 -3.39 -1.59 -9.13
CA GLY A 12 -4.37 -1.36 -10.17
C GLY A 12 -5.79 -1.62 -9.70
N THR A 13 -6.74 -0.94 -10.33
CA THR A 13 -8.18 -1.03 -10.01
C THR A 13 -9.00 -0.91 -11.29
N PRO A 14 -10.16 -1.60 -11.40
CA PRO A 14 -11.06 -1.40 -12.53
C PRO A 14 -11.72 -0.02 -12.44
N GLU A 15 -12.07 0.53 -13.59
CA GLU A 15 -12.73 1.84 -13.71
C GLU A 15 -14.24 1.73 -13.54
N THR A 16 -14.84 0.60 -13.93
CA THR A 16 -16.29 0.36 -13.86
C THR A 16 -16.62 -0.98 -13.22
N VAL A 17 -17.86 -1.11 -12.73
CA VAL A 17 -18.36 -2.33 -12.06
C VAL A 17 -18.36 -3.53 -13.01
N GLU A 18 -18.59 -3.32 -14.30
CA GLU A 18 -18.62 -4.36 -15.34
C GLU A 18 -17.25 -5.00 -15.55
N GLN A 19 -16.18 -4.28 -15.25
CA GLN A 19 -14.79 -4.76 -15.40
C GLN A 19 -14.33 -5.63 -14.22
N ILE A 20 -15.07 -5.66 -13.11
CA ILE A 20 -14.69 -6.40 -11.89
C ILE A 20 -14.46 -7.89 -12.14
N PRO A 21 -15.25 -8.63 -12.93
CA PRO A 21 -14.96 -10.04 -13.19
C PRO A 21 -13.62 -10.29 -13.89
N GLU A 22 -13.20 -9.39 -14.80
CA GLU A 22 -11.87 -9.45 -15.45
C GLU A 22 -10.77 -9.13 -14.44
N TYR A 23 -10.93 -8.05 -13.68
CA TYR A 23 -10.00 -7.65 -12.64
C TYR A 23 -9.76 -8.74 -11.60
N LEU A 24 -10.82 -9.35 -11.09
CA LEU A 24 -10.70 -10.40 -10.09
C LEU A 24 -10.01 -11.66 -10.63
N ARG A 25 -10.20 -12.01 -11.91
CA ARG A 25 -9.43 -13.09 -12.56
C ARG A 25 -7.93 -12.80 -12.54
N ASN A 26 -7.53 -11.55 -12.75
CA ASN A 26 -6.12 -11.15 -12.67
C ASN A 26 -5.60 -11.25 -11.22
N VAL A 27 -6.36 -10.74 -10.24
CA VAL A 27 -6.00 -10.80 -8.80
C VAL A 27 -5.74 -12.23 -8.35
N VAL A 28 -6.58 -13.19 -8.74
CA VAL A 28 -6.43 -14.60 -8.35
C VAL A 28 -5.59 -15.42 -9.33
N SER A 29 -4.92 -14.76 -10.29
CA SER A 29 -4.09 -15.42 -11.31
C SER A 29 -4.82 -16.51 -12.09
N GLY A 30 -6.04 -16.20 -12.55
CA GLY A 30 -6.88 -17.07 -13.37
C GLY A 30 -7.63 -18.18 -12.62
N ARG A 31 -7.47 -18.29 -11.30
CA ARG A 31 -8.20 -19.29 -10.50
C ARG A 31 -9.70 -18.97 -10.50
N PRO A 32 -10.58 -20.00 -10.45
CA PRO A 32 -12.01 -19.78 -10.33
C PRO A 32 -12.35 -18.99 -9.06
N MET A 33 -13.29 -18.06 -9.19
CA MET A 33 -13.84 -17.31 -8.07
C MET A 33 -15.35 -17.58 -7.98
N PRO A 34 -15.90 -17.83 -6.78
CA PRO A 34 -17.33 -18.02 -6.61
C PRO A 34 -18.11 -16.77 -7.04
N GLN A 35 -19.25 -16.97 -7.73
CA GLN A 35 -20.06 -15.87 -8.28
C GLN A 35 -20.52 -14.88 -7.20
N HIS A 36 -20.91 -15.36 -6.01
CA HIS A 36 -21.33 -14.49 -4.91
C HIS A 36 -20.21 -13.54 -4.43
N VAL A 37 -18.92 -13.95 -4.52
CA VAL A 37 -17.79 -13.07 -4.19
C VAL A 37 -17.65 -11.95 -5.23
N VAL A 38 -17.83 -12.30 -6.52
CA VAL A 38 -17.82 -11.30 -7.59
C VAL A 38 -18.92 -10.25 -7.38
N GLU A 39 -20.14 -10.71 -7.07
CA GLU A 39 -21.30 -9.85 -6.81
C GLU A 39 -21.09 -8.97 -5.57
N GLU A 40 -20.50 -9.51 -4.51
CA GLU A 40 -20.15 -8.74 -3.31
C GLU A 40 -19.17 -7.61 -3.64
N ILE A 41 -18.11 -7.90 -4.40
CA ILE A 41 -17.14 -6.87 -4.80
C ILE A 41 -17.79 -5.83 -5.72
N GLN A 42 -18.64 -6.24 -6.67
CA GLN A 42 -19.42 -5.32 -7.50
C GLN A 42 -20.29 -4.39 -6.66
N GLN A 43 -20.94 -4.93 -5.62
CA GLN A 43 -21.74 -4.12 -4.70
C GLN A 43 -20.89 -3.11 -3.93
N ARG A 44 -19.68 -3.49 -3.46
CA ARG A 44 -18.74 -2.57 -2.79
C ARG A 44 -18.36 -1.41 -3.71
N TYR A 45 -17.99 -1.70 -4.97
CA TYR A 45 -17.67 -0.67 -5.96
C TYR A 45 -18.88 0.23 -6.28
N SER A 46 -20.08 -0.34 -6.40
CA SER A 46 -21.30 0.45 -6.61
C SER A 46 -21.57 1.42 -5.46
N LEU A 47 -21.25 1.05 -4.21
CA LEU A 47 -21.44 1.90 -3.03
C LEU A 47 -20.44 3.04 -2.94
N ILE A 48 -19.18 2.81 -3.34
CA ILE A 48 -18.15 3.86 -3.34
C ILE A 48 -18.19 4.71 -4.62
N GLY A 49 -18.90 4.26 -5.65
CA GLY A 49 -19.02 4.89 -6.96
C GLY A 49 -17.81 4.69 -7.85
N HIS A 50 -16.59 4.90 -7.36
CA HIS A 50 -15.36 4.84 -8.14
C HIS A 50 -14.14 4.64 -7.22
N SER A 51 -13.15 3.89 -7.67
CA SER A 51 -11.87 3.74 -6.98
C SER A 51 -10.80 4.65 -7.63
N PRO A 52 -10.32 5.70 -6.95
CA PRO A 52 -9.42 6.69 -7.53
C PRO A 52 -7.95 6.22 -7.60
N LEU A 53 -7.66 4.94 -7.36
CA LEU A 53 -6.29 4.43 -7.23
C LEU A 53 -5.44 4.72 -8.48
N THR A 54 -5.99 4.53 -9.67
CA THR A 54 -5.25 4.72 -10.93
C THR A 54 -4.86 6.18 -11.12
N GLU A 55 -5.80 7.11 -10.99
CA GLU A 55 -5.56 8.54 -11.13
C GLU A 55 -4.58 9.05 -10.08
N LEU A 56 -4.77 8.62 -8.82
CA LEU A 56 -3.88 9.01 -7.72
C LEU A 56 -2.46 8.47 -7.92
N THR A 57 -2.31 7.24 -8.44
CA THR A 57 -0.99 6.69 -8.75
C THR A 57 -0.30 7.45 -9.88
N LEU A 58 -1.03 7.83 -10.92
CA LEU A 58 -0.50 8.66 -12.02
C LEU A 58 -0.10 10.04 -11.51
N GLU A 59 -0.88 10.63 -10.61
CA GLU A 59 -0.54 11.91 -10.00
C GLU A 59 0.69 11.80 -9.08
N GLN A 60 0.84 10.73 -8.32
CA GLN A 60 2.06 10.45 -7.55
C GLN A 60 3.29 10.38 -8.46
N ALA A 61 3.18 9.72 -9.62
CA ALA A 61 4.26 9.66 -10.59
C ALA A 61 4.61 11.06 -11.13
N ARG A 62 3.61 11.86 -11.50
CA ARG A 62 3.80 13.24 -11.99
C ARG A 62 4.49 14.12 -10.94
N LEU A 63 4.06 14.04 -9.68
CA LEU A 63 4.68 14.79 -8.59
C LEU A 63 6.11 14.32 -8.32
N THR A 64 6.38 13.02 -8.34
CA THR A 64 7.73 12.45 -8.21
C THR A 64 8.65 12.92 -9.33
N GLU A 65 8.16 12.95 -10.58
CA GLU A 65 8.91 13.47 -11.73
C GLU A 65 9.24 14.97 -11.56
N ALA A 66 8.29 15.75 -11.03
CA ALA A 66 8.51 17.17 -10.73
C ALA A 66 9.57 17.39 -9.63
N GLU A 67 9.54 16.62 -8.55
CA GLU A 67 10.55 16.66 -7.47
C GLU A 67 11.95 16.32 -8.01
N LEU A 68 12.07 15.25 -8.82
CA LEU A 68 13.32 14.87 -9.46
C LEU A 68 13.87 15.97 -10.39
N ALA A 69 12.98 16.59 -11.18
CA ALA A 69 13.36 17.70 -12.04
C ALA A 69 13.87 18.92 -11.27
N GLN A 70 13.25 19.25 -10.13
CA GLN A 70 13.71 20.32 -9.22
C GLN A 70 15.08 20.02 -8.64
N ALA A 71 15.40 18.73 -8.39
CA ALA A 71 16.71 18.26 -7.96
C ALA A 71 17.75 18.17 -9.11
N GLY A 72 17.38 18.64 -10.32
CA GLY A 72 18.26 18.62 -11.49
C GLY A 72 18.33 17.27 -12.22
N GLN A 73 17.43 16.34 -11.90
CA GLN A 73 17.36 15.02 -12.54
C GLN A 73 16.14 14.94 -13.49
N ALA A 74 16.37 15.21 -14.77
CA ALA A 74 15.32 15.11 -15.80
C ALA A 74 15.14 13.62 -16.22
N VAL A 75 14.44 12.86 -15.40
CA VAL A 75 14.12 11.44 -15.66
C VAL A 75 12.60 11.26 -15.70
N ARG A 76 12.12 10.44 -16.63
CA ARG A 76 10.69 10.13 -16.76
C ARG A 76 10.28 9.10 -15.70
N VAL A 77 9.11 9.31 -15.11
CA VAL A 77 8.48 8.37 -14.17
C VAL A 77 7.35 7.63 -14.88
N TYR A 78 7.45 6.31 -14.95
CA TYR A 78 6.46 5.40 -15.50
C TYR A 78 5.64 4.78 -14.37
N VAL A 79 4.41 4.36 -14.69
CA VAL A 79 3.53 3.64 -13.77
C VAL A 79 3.14 2.30 -14.38
N GLY A 80 3.37 1.21 -13.65
CA GLY A 80 2.92 -0.13 -14.03
C GLY A 80 2.04 -0.73 -12.95
N MET A 81 0.92 -1.32 -13.36
CA MET A 81 -0.04 -1.95 -12.44
C MET A 81 -0.06 -3.47 -12.61
N ARG A 82 -0.22 -4.16 -11.50
CA ARG A 82 -0.14 -5.61 -11.50
C ARG A 82 -1.42 -6.28 -12.02
N ASN A 83 -2.57 -5.79 -11.58
CA ASN A 83 -3.84 -6.48 -11.81
C ASN A 83 -4.79 -5.72 -12.75
N TRP A 84 -4.40 -4.52 -13.18
CA TRP A 84 -5.16 -3.69 -14.12
C TRP A 84 -4.23 -2.85 -15.00
N ARG A 85 -4.82 -2.13 -15.96
CA ARG A 85 -4.08 -1.26 -16.89
C ARG A 85 -3.59 0.03 -16.20
N PRO A 86 -2.42 0.53 -16.62
CA PRO A 86 -1.44 -0.06 -17.54
C PRO A 86 -0.68 -1.23 -16.88
N TYR A 87 -0.66 -2.39 -17.53
CA TYR A 87 0.00 -3.57 -16.96
C TYR A 87 1.52 -3.42 -16.89
N ILE A 88 2.14 -3.94 -15.83
CA ILE A 88 3.60 -3.90 -15.64
C ILE A 88 4.36 -4.42 -16.87
N PRO A 89 4.02 -5.58 -17.47
CA PRO A 89 4.72 -6.08 -18.66
C PRO A 89 4.69 -5.08 -19.82
N ASP A 90 3.53 -4.49 -20.12
CA ASP A 90 3.36 -3.56 -21.21
C ASP A 90 4.18 -2.29 -21.00
N VAL A 91 4.19 -1.78 -19.76
CA VAL A 91 4.96 -0.59 -19.40
C VAL A 91 6.46 -0.83 -19.48
N VAL A 92 6.95 -1.99 -19.02
CA VAL A 92 8.37 -2.34 -19.14
C VAL A 92 8.78 -2.48 -20.60
N GLN A 93 7.94 -3.08 -21.45
CA GLN A 93 8.18 -3.12 -22.90
C GLN A 93 8.19 -1.70 -23.51
N GLN A 94 7.28 -0.80 -23.09
CA GLN A 94 7.29 0.59 -23.51
C GLN A 94 8.56 1.32 -23.08
N MET A 95 9.03 1.13 -21.85
CA MET A 95 10.30 1.71 -21.38
C MET A 95 11.48 1.27 -22.25
N ARG A 96 11.53 0.00 -22.62
CA ARG A 96 12.55 -0.54 -23.53
C ARG A 96 12.45 0.08 -24.94
N ALA A 97 11.24 0.21 -25.46
CA ALA A 97 10.97 0.86 -26.75
C ALA A 97 11.37 2.35 -26.74
N ASP A 98 11.18 3.01 -25.60
CA ASP A 98 11.62 4.39 -25.37
C ASP A 98 13.17 4.49 -25.20
N GLY A 99 13.89 3.37 -25.21
CA GLY A 99 15.33 3.30 -25.11
C GLY A 99 15.85 3.46 -23.68
N VAL A 100 15.06 3.12 -22.65
CA VAL A 100 15.51 3.10 -21.26
C VAL A 100 16.49 1.95 -21.06
N GLU A 101 17.67 2.24 -20.51
CA GLU A 101 18.74 1.28 -20.26
C GLU A 101 18.90 0.97 -18.76
N GLU A 102 18.45 1.89 -17.91
CA GLU A 102 18.51 1.77 -16.44
C GLU A 102 17.20 2.28 -15.79
N ALA A 103 16.69 1.53 -14.84
CA ALA A 103 15.47 1.91 -14.12
C ALA A 103 15.57 1.69 -12.60
N ALA A 104 15.26 2.74 -11.83
CA ALA A 104 14.92 2.59 -10.43
C ALA A 104 13.44 2.17 -10.32
N VAL A 105 13.18 1.03 -9.69
CA VAL A 105 11.83 0.46 -9.58
C VAL A 105 11.38 0.48 -8.13
N ILE A 106 10.26 1.12 -7.86
CA ILE A 106 9.71 1.32 -6.50
C ILE A 106 8.30 0.75 -6.45
N CYS A 107 8.07 -0.17 -5.52
CA CYS A 107 6.72 -0.66 -5.24
C CYS A 107 6.01 0.33 -4.31
N LEU A 108 4.80 0.76 -4.68
CA LEU A 108 3.94 1.62 -3.85
C LEU A 108 3.23 0.81 -2.73
N ALA A 109 3.94 -0.18 -2.22
CA ALA A 109 3.64 -0.95 -1.03
C ALA A 109 4.90 -0.90 -0.14
N PRO A 110 4.97 0.03 0.83
CA PRO A 110 6.18 0.27 1.61
C PRO A 110 6.64 -0.93 2.43
N GLN A 111 5.69 -1.71 2.96
CA GLN A 111 5.95 -2.89 3.77
C GLN A 111 6.29 -4.07 2.86
N ASN A 112 7.45 -4.65 3.08
CA ASN A 112 7.97 -5.72 2.25
C ASN A 112 7.22 -7.05 2.51
N SER A 113 6.81 -7.74 1.44
CA SER A 113 6.08 -9.01 1.52
C SER A 113 6.33 -9.87 0.29
N ARG A 114 6.51 -11.17 0.51
CA ARG A 114 6.64 -12.15 -0.58
C ARG A 114 5.41 -12.19 -1.48
N THR A 115 4.24 -12.04 -0.89
CA THR A 115 2.95 -12.15 -1.58
C THR A 115 2.49 -10.86 -2.24
N SER A 116 3.19 -9.74 -1.98
CA SER A 116 2.95 -8.45 -2.60
C SER A 116 4.20 -8.00 -3.37
N VAL A 117 5.16 -7.39 -2.71
CA VAL A 117 6.39 -6.83 -3.32
C VAL A 117 7.15 -7.85 -4.16
N GLY A 118 7.25 -9.10 -3.70
CA GLY A 118 7.89 -10.18 -4.47
C GLY A 118 7.21 -10.50 -5.79
N LEU A 119 5.90 -10.36 -5.88
CA LEU A 119 5.16 -10.57 -7.13
C LEU A 119 5.32 -9.40 -8.10
N TYR A 120 5.37 -8.16 -7.61
CA TYR A 120 5.68 -6.98 -8.42
C TYR A 120 7.08 -7.06 -9.01
N ARG A 121 8.08 -7.42 -8.18
CA ARG A 121 9.46 -7.62 -8.60
C ARG A 121 9.56 -8.63 -9.74
N ARG A 122 8.91 -9.78 -9.60
CA ARG A 122 8.89 -10.83 -10.63
C ARG A 122 8.31 -10.30 -11.94
N ALA A 123 7.18 -9.59 -11.88
CA ALA A 123 6.53 -9.03 -13.07
C ALA A 123 7.42 -8.00 -13.78
N ALA A 124 8.09 -7.13 -13.04
CA ALA A 124 8.97 -6.13 -13.62
C ALA A 124 10.24 -6.76 -14.25
N LEU A 125 10.86 -7.74 -13.58
CA LEU A 125 12.08 -8.37 -14.05
C LEU A 125 11.85 -9.30 -15.25
N ALA A 126 10.65 -9.90 -15.40
CA ALA A 126 10.35 -10.81 -16.49
C ALA A 126 10.50 -10.16 -17.87
N GLU A 127 10.19 -8.88 -17.99
CA GLU A 127 10.23 -8.13 -19.25
C GLU A 127 11.45 -7.19 -19.39
N ALA A 128 12.31 -7.15 -18.38
CA ALA A 128 13.43 -6.19 -18.33
C ALA A 128 14.45 -6.35 -19.49
N GLY A 129 14.64 -7.60 -19.97
CA GLY A 129 15.65 -7.88 -21.00
C GLY A 129 17.05 -7.43 -20.57
N ALA A 130 17.69 -6.56 -21.34
CA ALA A 130 19.02 -5.99 -21.04
C ALA A 130 18.96 -4.73 -20.16
N MET A 131 17.78 -4.21 -19.84
CA MET A 131 17.63 -3.03 -18.98
C MET A 131 18.08 -3.37 -17.56
N ARG A 132 18.98 -2.57 -17.00
CA ARG A 132 19.44 -2.74 -15.61
C ARG A 132 18.40 -2.16 -14.64
N ILE A 133 18.07 -2.91 -13.60
CA ILE A 133 17.05 -2.53 -12.62
C ILE A 133 17.66 -2.51 -11.23
N ASP A 134 17.50 -1.38 -10.51
CA ASP A 134 17.59 -1.34 -9.04
C ASP A 134 16.16 -1.39 -8.49
N PHE A 135 15.81 -2.46 -7.80
CA PHE A 135 14.48 -2.68 -7.23
C PHE A 135 14.48 -2.40 -5.73
N THR A 136 13.64 -1.48 -5.28
CA THR A 136 13.41 -1.20 -3.86
C THR A 136 12.45 -2.23 -3.28
N ASP A 137 12.97 -3.18 -2.49
CA ASP A 137 12.21 -4.30 -1.91
C ASP A 137 11.23 -3.88 -0.79
N GLY A 138 11.55 -2.81 -0.05
CA GLY A 138 10.72 -2.25 1.01
C GLY A 138 11.27 -0.91 1.47
N TRP A 139 10.41 -0.07 2.01
CA TRP A 139 10.77 1.28 2.49
C TRP A 139 9.89 1.74 3.66
N ALA A 140 9.41 0.78 4.45
CA ALA A 140 8.55 0.99 5.62
C ALA A 140 9.14 1.96 6.66
N GLU A 141 10.47 2.02 6.75
CA GLU A 141 11.21 2.89 7.69
C GLU A 141 11.59 4.25 7.08
N HIS A 142 11.15 4.55 5.86
CA HIS A 142 11.54 5.80 5.21
C HIS A 142 11.04 7.02 6.00
N PRO A 143 11.92 7.96 6.43
CA PRO A 143 11.51 9.07 7.30
C PRO A 143 10.36 9.90 6.72
N LEU A 144 10.42 10.25 5.44
CA LEU A 144 9.37 11.03 4.78
C LEU A 144 8.05 10.26 4.61
N LEU A 145 8.05 8.92 4.64
CA LEU A 145 6.81 8.14 4.70
C LEU A 145 6.11 8.36 6.04
N ALA A 146 6.88 8.25 7.12
CA ALA A 146 6.34 8.48 8.47
C ALA A 146 5.92 9.95 8.66
N ASP A 147 6.66 10.91 8.10
CA ASP A 147 6.28 12.33 8.11
C ASP A 147 4.96 12.55 7.37
N ALA A 148 4.78 11.97 6.18
CA ALA A 148 3.55 12.10 5.40
C ALA A 148 2.32 11.55 6.14
N PHE A 149 2.44 10.39 6.80
CA PHE A 149 1.36 9.87 7.63
C PHE A 149 1.12 10.72 8.88
N ALA A 150 2.17 11.22 9.50
CA ALA A 150 2.05 12.08 10.67
C ALA A 150 1.34 13.41 10.35
N GLU A 151 1.60 14.02 9.19
CA GLU A 151 0.86 15.20 8.71
C GLU A 151 -0.66 14.93 8.70
N ARG A 152 -1.10 13.82 8.12
CA ARG A 152 -2.52 13.43 8.07
C ARG A 152 -3.10 13.16 9.47
N LEU A 153 -2.30 12.55 10.34
CA LEU A 153 -2.73 12.25 11.70
C LEU A 153 -2.86 13.51 12.56
N HIS A 154 -1.95 14.46 12.44
CA HIS A 154 -2.04 15.76 13.09
C HIS A 154 -3.34 16.48 12.72
N ASP A 155 -3.69 16.54 11.44
CA ASP A 155 -4.93 17.16 10.97
C ASP A 155 -6.17 16.47 11.56
N ALA A 156 -6.20 15.14 11.58
CA ALA A 156 -7.30 14.37 12.16
C ALA A 156 -7.41 14.57 13.68
N GLN A 157 -6.28 14.58 14.39
CA GLN A 157 -6.23 14.87 15.83
C GLN A 157 -6.70 16.29 16.15
N ALA A 158 -6.33 17.27 15.33
CA ALA A 158 -6.77 18.65 15.50
C ALA A 158 -8.30 18.78 15.35
N ARG A 159 -8.88 18.13 14.33
CA ARG A 159 -10.36 18.06 14.15
C ARG A 159 -11.03 17.35 15.32
N MET A 160 -10.52 16.18 15.71
CA MET A 160 -11.06 15.41 16.83
C MET A 160 -11.07 16.23 18.12
N LYS A 161 -9.96 16.89 18.43
CA LYS A 161 -9.85 17.77 19.61
C LYS A 161 -10.81 18.94 19.56
N ALA A 162 -10.97 19.59 18.41
CA ALA A 162 -11.91 20.70 18.25
C ALA A 162 -13.36 20.29 18.50
N GLU A 163 -13.74 19.06 18.11
CA GLU A 163 -15.10 18.58 18.19
C GLU A 163 -15.44 17.88 19.52
N THR A 164 -14.45 17.23 20.16
CA THR A 164 -14.67 16.42 21.36
C THR A 164 -14.01 16.95 22.62
N GLY A 165 -13.15 17.97 22.48
CA GLY A 165 -12.39 18.56 23.58
C GLY A 165 -11.09 17.83 23.94
N GLY A 166 -10.78 16.70 23.27
CA GLY A 166 -9.59 15.91 23.57
C GLY A 166 -8.98 15.19 22.36
N TYR A 167 -7.74 14.75 22.51
CA TYR A 167 -7.10 13.86 21.54
C TYR A 167 -7.64 12.45 21.65
N ALA A 168 -7.70 11.71 20.55
CA ALA A 168 -8.17 10.34 20.51
C ALA A 168 -7.00 9.35 20.41
N PRO A 169 -7.14 8.12 20.96
CA PRO A 169 -6.25 7.02 20.64
C PRO A 169 -6.30 6.71 19.15
N VAL A 170 -5.22 6.08 18.65
CA VAL A 170 -5.05 5.74 17.24
C VAL A 170 -5.02 4.23 17.07
N LEU A 171 -5.80 3.72 16.12
CA LEU A 171 -5.70 2.35 15.61
C LEU A 171 -5.02 2.40 14.23
N PHE A 172 -3.74 2.01 14.17
CA PHE A 172 -3.06 1.83 12.91
C PHE A 172 -3.47 0.49 12.28
N THR A 173 -3.62 0.47 10.96
CA THR A 173 -3.99 -0.76 10.25
C THR A 173 -3.15 -0.99 9.01
N ALA A 174 -2.95 -2.28 8.68
CA ALA A 174 -2.42 -2.74 7.41
C ALA A 174 -3.27 -3.92 6.91
N HIS A 175 -3.13 -4.28 5.62
CA HIS A 175 -3.89 -5.41 5.06
C HIS A 175 -3.48 -6.72 5.74
N SER A 176 -4.46 -7.57 6.12
CA SER A 176 -4.16 -8.91 6.61
C SER A 176 -3.63 -9.79 5.48
N VAL A 177 -2.78 -10.74 5.82
CA VAL A 177 -2.30 -11.77 4.88
C VAL A 177 -2.47 -13.15 5.50
N PRO A 178 -2.60 -14.22 4.66
CA PRO A 178 -2.70 -15.57 5.22
C PRO A 178 -1.49 -15.91 6.09
N ALA A 179 -1.71 -16.39 7.31
CA ALA A 179 -0.66 -16.62 8.30
C ALA A 179 0.48 -17.52 7.77
N ARG A 180 0.16 -18.48 6.88
CA ARG A 180 1.15 -19.34 6.21
C ARG A 180 2.15 -18.57 5.33
N THR A 181 1.81 -17.36 4.89
CA THR A 181 2.67 -16.57 3.97
C THR A 181 3.75 -15.79 4.71
N VAL A 182 3.56 -15.53 5.99
CA VAL A 182 4.52 -14.82 6.84
C VAL A 182 5.43 -15.76 7.63
N GLN A 183 5.07 -17.05 7.70
CA GLN A 183 5.92 -18.07 8.32
C GLN A 183 7.12 -18.41 7.42
N PRO A 184 8.25 -18.83 7.99
CA PRO A 184 9.34 -19.39 7.19
C PRO A 184 8.81 -20.49 6.27
N PRO A 185 9.21 -20.56 4.99
CA PRO A 185 8.79 -21.64 4.11
C PRO A 185 9.24 -22.97 4.73
N ALA A 186 8.34 -23.97 4.75
CA ALA A 186 8.75 -25.33 5.05
C ALA A 186 9.88 -25.75 4.11
N PRO A 187 10.86 -26.52 4.57
CA PRO A 187 11.92 -27.02 3.72
C PRO A 187 11.29 -27.91 2.64
N ASP A 188 11.08 -27.37 1.46
CA ASP A 188 10.59 -28.11 0.27
C ASP A 188 11.64 -27.95 -0.82
N GLU A 189 12.23 -29.09 -1.23
CA GLU A 189 13.29 -29.15 -2.24
C GLU A 189 12.81 -28.73 -3.64
N ASN A 190 11.51 -28.64 -3.87
CA ASN A 190 10.90 -28.40 -5.18
C ASN A 190 10.34 -26.98 -5.38
N HIS A 191 10.39 -26.10 -4.38
CA HIS A 191 9.98 -24.72 -4.59
C HIS A 191 11.19 -23.85 -4.91
N PRO A 192 11.26 -23.27 -6.12
CA PRO A 192 12.31 -22.30 -6.41
C PRO A 192 12.20 -21.15 -5.42
N ARG A 193 13.24 -20.96 -4.61
CA ARG A 193 13.39 -19.87 -3.64
C ARG A 193 13.36 -18.54 -4.39
N HIS A 194 12.22 -17.87 -4.42
CA HIS A 194 12.07 -16.58 -5.11
C HIS A 194 12.28 -15.37 -4.20
N TRP A 195 12.68 -15.61 -2.95
CA TRP A 195 12.96 -14.57 -1.97
C TRP A 195 14.41 -14.64 -1.49
N PRO A 196 15.14 -13.53 -1.44
CA PRO A 196 16.55 -13.52 -1.07
C PRO A 196 16.83 -13.73 0.43
N GLY A 197 15.84 -14.13 1.25
CA GLY A 197 16.01 -14.33 2.70
C GLY A 197 15.49 -15.70 3.16
N GLU A 198 16.24 -16.38 4.03
CA GLU A 198 15.86 -17.64 4.68
C GLU A 198 14.90 -17.43 5.90
N GLY A 199 14.54 -16.17 6.22
CA GLY A 199 13.78 -15.79 7.41
C GLY A 199 12.27 -15.72 7.21
N ALA A 200 11.57 -15.33 8.28
CA ALA A 200 10.15 -14.95 8.22
C ALA A 200 9.96 -13.77 7.26
N ASP A 201 8.74 -13.67 6.69
CA ASP A 201 8.34 -12.53 5.89
C ASP A 201 8.34 -11.26 6.77
N PRO A 202 9.01 -10.17 6.40
CA PRO A 202 9.13 -8.98 7.25
C PRO A 202 7.85 -8.16 7.37
N TYR A 203 6.79 -8.49 6.64
CA TYR A 203 5.59 -7.69 6.47
C TYR A 203 4.97 -7.17 7.78
N GLU A 204 4.75 -8.07 8.75
CA GLU A 204 4.16 -7.68 10.04
C GLU A 204 5.06 -6.70 10.79
N GLN A 205 6.37 -6.98 10.83
CA GLN A 205 7.34 -6.10 11.49
C GLN A 205 7.43 -4.75 10.79
N ASP A 206 7.52 -4.72 9.46
CA ASP A 206 7.55 -3.49 8.68
C ASP A 206 6.31 -2.63 8.92
N ALA A 207 5.11 -3.25 8.98
CA ALA A 207 3.87 -2.54 9.24
C ALA A 207 3.87 -1.92 10.65
N ARG A 208 4.29 -2.66 11.66
CA ARG A 208 4.41 -2.14 13.04
C ARG A 208 5.46 -1.05 13.16
N THR A 209 6.60 -1.21 12.51
CA THR A 209 7.66 -0.18 12.48
C THR A 209 7.17 1.12 11.85
N THR A 210 6.42 1.06 10.73
CA THR A 210 5.81 2.26 10.16
C THR A 210 4.87 2.93 11.17
N ALA A 211 4.00 2.16 11.86
CA ALA A 211 3.09 2.70 12.87
C ALA A 211 3.84 3.37 14.04
N GLU A 212 4.88 2.73 14.56
CA GLU A 212 5.73 3.27 15.63
C GLU A 212 6.39 4.60 15.21
N LEU A 213 6.97 4.65 14.00
CA LEU A 213 7.61 5.85 13.49
C LEU A 213 6.62 7.00 13.28
N VAL A 214 5.39 6.72 12.90
CA VAL A 214 4.31 7.72 12.83
C VAL A 214 3.90 8.18 14.23
N ALA A 215 3.67 7.25 15.16
CA ALA A 215 3.28 7.57 16.52
C ALA A 215 4.32 8.46 17.24
N MET A 216 5.60 8.20 17.03
CA MET A 216 6.70 9.02 17.57
C MET A 216 6.67 10.48 17.08
N ARG A 217 6.07 10.75 15.92
CA ARG A 217 5.95 12.08 15.32
C ARG A 217 4.72 12.85 15.79
N VAL A 218 3.79 12.19 16.47
CA VAL A 218 2.53 12.77 16.95
C VAL A 218 2.41 12.51 18.46
N PRO A 219 3.25 13.18 19.28
CA PRO A 219 3.37 12.87 20.71
C PRO A 219 2.12 13.18 21.53
N GLU A 220 1.15 13.90 20.99
CA GLU A 220 -0.12 14.23 21.62
C GLU A 220 -1.13 13.07 21.62
N ILE A 221 -0.92 11.98 20.86
CA ILE A 221 -1.81 10.83 20.90
C ILE A 221 -1.72 10.13 22.26
N PRO A 222 -2.87 9.87 22.93
CA PRO A 222 -2.86 9.29 24.28
C PRO A 222 -2.43 7.83 24.33
N ALA A 223 -2.70 7.09 23.26
CA ALA A 223 -2.31 5.70 23.06
C ALA A 223 -2.43 5.32 21.58
N TRP A 224 -1.72 4.28 21.17
CA TRP A 224 -1.94 3.68 19.86
C TRP A 224 -2.02 2.15 19.94
N HIS A 225 -2.72 1.59 18.98
CA HIS A 225 -2.97 0.17 18.80
C HIS A 225 -2.71 -0.22 17.35
N PHE A 226 -2.61 -1.53 17.09
CA PHE A 226 -2.40 -2.04 15.74
C PHE A 226 -3.33 -3.21 15.45
N ALA A 227 -3.92 -3.24 14.25
CA ALA A 227 -4.75 -4.34 13.76
C ALA A 227 -4.53 -4.60 12.27
N PHE A 228 -4.95 -5.77 11.82
CA PHE A 228 -4.97 -6.11 10.40
C PHE A 228 -6.39 -6.08 9.85
N GLN A 229 -6.55 -5.52 8.64
CA GLN A 229 -7.84 -5.35 7.96
C GLN A 229 -7.94 -6.21 6.70
N SER A 230 -9.16 -6.34 6.16
CA SER A 230 -9.43 -6.82 4.81
C SER A 230 -8.93 -8.25 4.55
N GLN A 231 -9.47 -9.23 5.26
CA GLN A 231 -9.21 -10.63 4.97
C GLN A 231 -9.83 -11.02 3.63
N GLY A 232 -9.05 -11.67 2.77
CA GLY A 232 -9.52 -12.14 1.48
C GLY A 232 -10.27 -13.48 1.56
N ALA A 233 -10.84 -13.92 0.43
CA ALA A 233 -11.62 -15.15 0.33
C ALA A 233 -10.79 -16.45 0.39
N SER A 234 -9.47 -16.40 0.55
CA SER A 234 -8.65 -17.61 0.65
C SER A 234 -8.83 -18.26 2.02
N GLY A 235 -9.14 -19.56 2.04
CA GLY A 235 -9.29 -20.31 3.29
C GLY A 235 -8.01 -20.40 4.12
N GLY A 236 -8.18 -20.57 5.43
CA GLY A 236 -7.12 -20.71 6.43
C GLY A 236 -7.01 -19.50 7.36
N PRO A 237 -6.15 -19.56 8.40
CA PRO A 237 -5.96 -18.46 9.32
C PRO A 237 -5.23 -17.29 8.63
N TRP A 238 -5.65 -16.07 8.99
CA TRP A 238 -5.03 -14.81 8.61
C TRP A 238 -4.34 -14.19 9.83
N ILE A 239 -3.36 -13.32 9.61
CA ILE A 239 -2.72 -12.62 10.73
C ILE A 239 -3.69 -11.62 11.35
N GLY A 240 -3.58 -11.50 12.69
CA GLY A 240 -4.43 -10.63 13.51
C GLY A 240 -3.62 -9.82 14.52
N PRO A 241 -4.30 -9.09 15.43
CA PRO A 241 -5.76 -9.04 15.60
C PRO A 241 -6.47 -8.37 14.43
N THR A 242 -7.76 -8.68 14.23
CA THR A 242 -8.61 -7.98 13.27
C THR A 242 -9.02 -6.61 13.80
N VAL A 243 -9.50 -5.74 12.90
CA VAL A 243 -10.02 -4.41 13.29
C VAL A 243 -11.23 -4.57 14.22
N GLU A 244 -12.12 -5.52 13.94
CA GLU A 244 -13.32 -5.76 14.75
C GLU A 244 -12.96 -6.24 16.17
N GLU A 245 -12.01 -7.18 16.30
CA GLU A 245 -11.51 -7.63 17.61
C GLU A 245 -10.91 -6.48 18.42
N MET A 246 -10.17 -5.59 17.75
CA MET A 246 -9.60 -4.43 18.41
C MET A 246 -10.67 -3.40 18.80
N LEU A 247 -11.67 -3.16 17.94
CA LEU A 247 -12.80 -2.29 18.27
C LEU A 247 -13.60 -2.81 19.46
N ASP A 248 -13.82 -4.12 19.56
CA ASP A 248 -14.50 -4.76 20.71
C ASP A 248 -13.68 -4.57 22.00
N SER A 249 -12.37 -4.77 21.93
CA SER A 249 -11.47 -4.53 23.06
C SER A 249 -11.51 -3.07 23.52
N LEU A 250 -11.44 -2.11 22.60
CA LEU A 250 -11.47 -0.68 22.91
C LEU A 250 -12.83 -0.23 23.47
N ALA A 251 -13.92 -0.79 22.93
CA ALA A 251 -15.26 -0.54 23.46
C ALA A 251 -15.40 -1.01 24.92
N SER A 252 -14.85 -2.19 25.27
CA SER A 252 -14.83 -2.71 26.64
C SER A 252 -14.04 -1.82 27.60
N GLN A 253 -13.06 -1.08 27.10
CA GLN A 253 -12.27 -0.08 27.82
C GLN A 253 -12.94 1.31 27.85
N SER A 254 -14.19 1.41 27.38
CA SER A 254 -14.97 2.65 27.34
C SER A 254 -14.41 3.74 26.43
N VAL A 255 -13.61 3.40 25.44
CA VAL A 255 -13.15 4.32 24.41
C VAL A 255 -14.37 4.83 23.61
N LYS A 256 -14.50 6.15 23.46
CA LYS A 256 -15.63 6.79 22.76
C LYS A 256 -15.24 7.40 21.43
N ASN A 257 -14.01 7.81 21.29
CA ASN A 257 -13.47 8.43 20.09
C ASN A 257 -12.21 7.69 19.68
N LEU A 258 -12.06 7.38 18.40
CA LEU A 258 -10.93 6.63 17.86
C LEU A 258 -10.57 7.20 16.48
N ILE A 259 -9.28 7.33 16.20
CA ILE A 259 -8.78 7.58 14.85
C ILE A 259 -8.25 6.26 14.30
N LEU A 260 -8.76 5.79 13.16
CA LEU A 260 -8.23 4.64 12.45
C LEU A 260 -7.42 5.13 11.26
N GLN A 261 -6.11 4.89 11.29
CA GLN A 261 -5.20 5.28 10.22
C GLN A 261 -4.60 4.06 9.51
N PRO A 262 -5.04 3.77 8.28
CA PRO A 262 -4.38 2.77 7.43
C PRO A 262 -2.98 3.24 7.05
N ILE A 263 -1.95 2.45 7.40
CA ILE A 263 -0.55 2.74 7.06
C ILE A 263 0.02 1.76 6.01
N GLY A 264 -0.72 0.74 5.67
CA GLY A 264 -0.37 -0.22 4.63
C GLY A 264 -0.78 0.21 3.22
N PHE A 265 -1.46 1.37 3.10
CA PHE A 265 -1.95 1.89 1.82
C PHE A 265 -1.60 3.36 1.65
N LEU A 266 -1.18 3.73 0.44
CA LEU A 266 -0.79 5.12 0.13
C LEU A 266 -1.91 5.95 -0.48
N CYS A 267 -2.93 5.30 -1.06
CA CYS A 267 -4.04 5.96 -1.77
C CYS A 267 -5.39 5.46 -1.30
N ASP A 268 -6.40 6.30 -1.48
CA ASP A 268 -7.79 5.88 -1.43
C ASP A 268 -8.09 4.86 -2.54
N HIS A 269 -8.78 3.80 -2.19
CA HIS A 269 -9.24 2.72 -3.07
C HIS A 269 -10.35 1.94 -2.38
N VAL A 270 -10.87 0.87 -3.00
CA VAL A 270 -12.06 0.16 -2.48
C VAL A 270 -11.92 -0.30 -1.04
N GLU A 271 -10.75 -0.83 -0.63
CA GLU A 271 -10.54 -1.34 0.74
C GLU A 271 -10.44 -0.21 1.78
N ILE A 272 -10.13 1.01 1.38
CA ILE A 272 -10.20 2.19 2.24
C ILE A 272 -11.62 2.76 2.25
N LEU A 273 -12.15 3.06 1.07
CA LEU A 273 -13.43 3.74 0.93
C LEU A 273 -14.62 2.88 1.38
N TYR A 274 -14.54 1.55 1.25
CA TYR A 274 -15.58 0.64 1.71
C TYR A 274 -15.27 0.05 3.08
N ASP A 275 -14.14 -0.64 3.26
CA ASP A 275 -13.90 -1.37 4.51
C ASP A 275 -13.77 -0.40 5.69
N VAL A 276 -13.02 0.70 5.52
CA VAL A 276 -12.82 1.67 6.61
C VAL A 276 -14.00 2.64 6.73
N ASP A 277 -14.35 3.33 5.63
CA ASP A 277 -15.30 4.44 5.70
C ASP A 277 -16.76 3.97 5.82
N VAL A 278 -17.08 2.73 5.41
CA VAL A 278 -18.42 2.18 5.51
C VAL A 278 -18.50 1.07 6.57
N ALA A 279 -17.74 -0.02 6.42
CA ALA A 279 -17.90 -1.21 7.25
C ALA A 279 -17.39 -0.98 8.68
N PHE A 280 -16.13 -0.59 8.87
CA PHE A 280 -15.57 -0.39 10.21
C PHE A 280 -16.20 0.82 10.92
N ARG A 281 -16.53 1.88 10.20
CA ARG A 281 -17.25 3.02 10.79
C ARG A 281 -18.61 2.60 11.32
N ARG A 282 -19.37 1.78 10.57
CA ARG A 282 -20.64 1.22 11.02
C ARG A 282 -20.47 0.28 12.22
N TYR A 283 -19.45 -0.59 12.19
CA TYR A 283 -19.17 -1.51 13.29
C TYR A 283 -18.83 -0.75 14.58
N ALA A 284 -17.91 0.23 14.49
CA ALA A 284 -17.53 1.08 15.62
C ALA A 284 -18.71 1.85 16.21
N ALA A 285 -19.58 2.42 15.35
CA ALA A 285 -20.79 3.11 15.79
C ALA A 285 -21.74 2.17 16.57
N GLY A 286 -21.89 0.91 16.13
CA GLY A 286 -22.63 -0.13 16.86
C GLY A 286 -22.05 -0.48 18.23
N LYS A 287 -20.77 -0.20 18.47
CA LYS A 287 -20.09 -0.34 19.77
C LYS A 287 -20.04 0.97 20.57
N GLY A 288 -20.64 2.04 20.07
CA GLY A 288 -20.65 3.36 20.71
C GLY A 288 -19.30 4.10 20.59
N ILE A 289 -18.50 3.76 19.59
CA ILE A 289 -17.25 4.43 19.24
C ILE A 289 -17.47 5.30 18.02
N ARG A 290 -17.12 6.59 18.11
CA ARG A 290 -16.97 7.48 16.98
C ARG A 290 -15.61 7.18 16.31
N LEU A 291 -15.65 6.71 15.07
CA LEU A 291 -14.46 6.42 14.27
C LEU A 291 -14.22 7.54 13.26
N GLU A 292 -13.02 8.12 13.27
CA GLU A 292 -12.55 9.05 12.25
C GLU A 292 -11.35 8.42 11.50
N ARG A 293 -11.31 8.60 10.18
CA ARG A 293 -10.17 8.22 9.34
C ARG A 293 -9.47 9.49 8.84
N PRO A 294 -8.14 9.63 9.04
CA PRO A 294 -7.35 10.62 8.33
C PRO A 294 -7.43 10.41 6.82
N GLU A 295 -7.30 11.45 6.04
CA GLU A 295 -7.14 11.32 4.59
C GLU A 295 -5.95 10.42 4.27
N SER A 296 -6.06 9.56 3.24
CA SER A 296 -4.91 8.81 2.72
C SER A 296 -3.83 9.75 2.18
N LEU A 297 -2.61 9.27 1.96
CA LEU A 297 -1.54 10.13 1.47
C LEU A 297 -1.86 10.70 0.08
N ASN A 298 -2.53 9.90 -0.77
CA ASN A 298 -2.98 10.35 -2.10
C ASN A 298 -1.88 11.10 -2.88
N ALA A 299 -2.12 12.35 -3.24
CA ALA A 299 -1.19 13.23 -3.94
C ALA A 299 -0.33 14.09 -2.97
N SER A 300 0.07 13.53 -1.82
CA SER A 300 0.90 14.24 -0.84
C SER A 300 2.25 14.65 -1.41
N ALA A 301 2.63 15.92 -1.23
CA ALA A 301 3.96 16.42 -1.61
C ALA A 301 5.08 15.73 -0.81
N THR A 302 4.84 15.41 0.47
CA THR A 302 5.81 14.71 1.32
C THR A 302 6.03 13.28 0.84
N LEU A 303 4.97 12.58 0.39
CA LEU A 303 5.10 11.29 -0.26
C LEU A 303 5.90 11.38 -1.58
N ALA A 304 5.62 12.39 -2.42
CA ALA A 304 6.35 12.59 -3.67
C ALA A 304 7.86 12.78 -3.43
N ARG A 305 8.23 13.54 -2.39
CA ARG A 305 9.64 13.70 -1.97
C ARG A 305 10.26 12.37 -1.50
N ALA A 306 9.49 11.53 -0.78
CA ALA A 306 9.96 10.19 -0.39
C ALA A 306 10.25 9.32 -1.61
N LEU A 307 9.34 9.32 -2.58
CA LEU A 307 9.50 8.55 -3.82
C LEU A 307 10.68 9.08 -4.67
N ALA A 308 10.87 10.38 -4.72
CA ALA A 308 12.02 11.00 -5.40
C ALA A 308 13.34 10.61 -4.74
N ASP A 309 13.45 10.65 -3.42
CA ASP A 309 14.66 10.22 -2.69
C ASP A 309 14.98 8.73 -2.94
N LEU A 310 13.96 7.85 -2.91
CA LEU A 310 14.15 6.44 -3.25
C LEU A 310 14.63 6.26 -4.69
N ALA A 311 14.03 7.00 -5.63
CA ALA A 311 14.43 6.99 -7.04
C ALA A 311 15.89 7.45 -7.24
N GLU A 312 16.29 8.55 -6.61
CA GLU A 312 17.66 9.06 -6.65
C GLU A 312 18.67 8.04 -6.15
N ARG A 313 18.38 7.40 -5.01
CA ARG A 313 19.22 6.34 -4.43
C ARG A 313 19.39 5.17 -5.40
N GLY A 314 18.29 4.70 -6.00
CA GLY A 314 18.30 3.60 -6.97
C GLY A 314 19.09 3.95 -8.24
N LEU A 315 18.83 5.12 -8.82
CA LEU A 315 19.56 5.60 -10.01
C LEU A 315 21.07 5.82 -9.73
N LYS A 316 21.41 6.27 -8.52
CA LYS A 316 22.81 6.41 -8.10
C LYS A 316 23.53 5.07 -8.02
N LYS A 317 22.90 4.04 -7.45
CA LYS A 317 23.45 2.67 -7.39
C LYS A 317 23.74 2.13 -8.79
N LEU A 318 22.79 2.31 -9.73
CA LEU A 318 22.98 1.86 -11.12
C LEU A 318 24.15 2.54 -11.82
N ARG A 319 24.43 3.81 -11.50
CA ARG A 319 25.61 4.54 -12.06
C ARG A 319 26.94 4.06 -11.51
N THR A 320 26.96 3.45 -10.34
CA THR A 320 28.19 3.00 -9.64
C THR A 320 28.46 1.50 -9.77
N ALA A 321 27.49 0.72 -10.27
CA ALA A 321 27.58 -0.72 -10.55
C ALA A 321 27.99 -0.97 -12.00
#